data_935084e3544b32f19219404a35936886
#
_entry.id   935084e3544b32f19219404a35936886
#
_cell.length_a   1.000
_cell.length_b   1.000
_cell.length_c   1.000
_cell.angle_alpha   90.00
_cell.angle_beta   90.00
_cell.angle_gamma   90.00
#
_symmetry.space_group_name_H-M   'P 1'
#
loop_
_entity.id
_entity.type
_entity.pdbx_description
1 polymer ?
#
loop_
_entity_poly.entity_id
_entity_poly.type
_entity_poly.pdbx_seq_one_letter_code
_entity_poly.pdbx_strand_id
1 'polypeptide(L)'
;MGDKWFSISKLPNDIFAIMEPFHFQEVISYLIIGKKTALLFDTGAGIGNIQEVIKELWDGEIIVVNSHVHFDHVGDNHLFKEVLVYDCPEAIDRLKKGYSQAELAPHNKSDLFEAGYFEKFAKKNYHIKPCNPLPVDDGHIIDLGEREIKVIYTPGHSPDSIVLLDINSKALFTGDTYYPGHLYAHYEGEFYGNSQIDIYANSLEKIAGMADELISVHPGHNEPVISPHILKKAAKAMRQLANCDISDGEHLFGDLSIASLPNSGEEVEGYVIPDDLFVYNIDGVRIIARRRHK
;
A
#
# COMPACT_ATOMS: atom_id res chain seq x y z
N MET A 1 25.68 -9.98 12.35
CA MET A 1 24.87 -9.29 11.33
C MET A 1 24.26 -8.09 12.01
N GLY A 2 24.52 -6.87 11.54
CA GLY A 2 23.94 -5.67 12.15
C GLY A 2 22.41 -5.70 12.02
N ASP A 3 21.73 -5.19 13.02
CA ASP A 3 20.28 -5.07 13.09
C ASP A 3 19.80 -4.13 11.96
N LYS A 4 19.55 -4.67 10.77
CA LYS A 4 19.03 -3.92 9.64
C LYS A 4 17.50 -3.88 9.73
N TRP A 5 16.91 -2.73 9.46
CA TRP A 5 15.46 -2.56 9.42
C TRP A 5 14.82 -3.29 8.22
N PHE A 6 15.47 -3.21 7.06
CA PHE A 6 14.95 -3.77 5.83
C PHE A 6 15.46 -5.20 5.56
N SER A 7 14.58 -6.05 5.04
CA SER A 7 14.90 -7.30 4.38
C SER A 7 14.80 -7.11 2.86
N ILE A 8 15.80 -7.55 2.11
CA ILE A 8 15.89 -7.32 0.68
C ILE A 8 15.88 -8.65 -0.05
N SER A 9 14.98 -8.81 -1.02
CA SER A 9 14.89 -9.98 -1.89
C SER A 9 15.04 -9.58 -3.36
N LYS A 10 16.01 -10.17 -4.06
CA LYS A 10 16.11 -10.02 -5.51
C LYS A 10 15.13 -10.97 -6.18
N LEU A 11 14.23 -10.41 -6.98
CA LEU A 11 13.23 -11.13 -7.78
C LEU A 11 13.69 -11.20 -9.25
N PRO A 12 13.02 -12.00 -10.11
CA PRO A 12 13.27 -12.00 -11.55
C PRO A 12 13.13 -10.61 -12.18
N ASN A 13 13.72 -10.43 -13.36
CA ASN A 13 13.63 -9.19 -14.15
C ASN A 13 14.17 -7.94 -13.45
N ASP A 14 15.28 -8.08 -12.68
CA ASP A 14 15.94 -6.99 -11.96
C ASP A 14 14.99 -6.13 -11.11
N ILE A 15 14.09 -6.82 -10.42
CA ILE A 15 13.20 -6.28 -9.40
C ILE A 15 13.77 -6.62 -8.02
N PHE A 16 13.77 -5.66 -7.10
CA PHE A 16 14.10 -5.88 -5.70
C PHE A 16 12.90 -5.54 -4.83
N ALA A 17 12.46 -6.47 -4.00
CA ALA A 17 11.51 -6.23 -2.93
C ALA A 17 12.28 -5.78 -1.68
N ILE A 18 11.93 -4.62 -1.15
CA ILE A 18 12.51 -4.00 0.04
C ILE A 18 11.40 -4.02 1.11
N MET A 19 11.50 -4.96 2.04
CA MET A 19 10.46 -5.25 3.02
C MET A 19 10.81 -4.68 4.39
N GLU A 20 9.81 -4.24 5.15
CA GLU A 20 9.91 -3.81 6.55
C GLU A 20 9.29 -4.89 7.48
N PRO A 21 9.96 -6.04 7.71
CA PRO A 21 9.34 -7.23 8.31
C PRO A 21 9.16 -7.14 9.82
N PHE A 22 9.63 -6.08 10.48
CA PHE A 22 9.62 -5.95 11.93
C PHE A 22 8.54 -5.01 12.46
N HIS A 23 7.68 -4.54 11.57
CA HIS A 23 6.48 -3.77 11.89
C HIS A 23 5.24 -4.51 11.41
N PHE A 24 4.14 -4.38 12.13
CA PHE A 24 2.85 -5.02 11.82
C PHE A 24 2.39 -4.81 10.37
N GLN A 25 2.71 -3.69 9.75
CA GLN A 25 2.33 -3.41 8.37
C GLN A 25 3.04 -4.31 7.35
N GLU A 26 4.23 -4.84 7.67
CA GLU A 26 5.02 -5.66 6.73
C GLU A 26 5.04 -5.09 5.31
N VAL A 27 5.17 -3.75 5.22
CA VAL A 27 5.09 -3.04 3.93
C VAL A 27 6.27 -3.38 3.03
N ILE A 28 6.01 -3.41 1.73
CA ILE A 28 6.97 -3.77 0.70
C ILE A 28 7.06 -2.66 -0.34
N SER A 29 8.23 -2.04 -0.45
CA SER A 29 8.58 -1.17 -1.58
C SER A 29 9.30 -1.97 -2.65
N TYR A 30 9.21 -1.54 -3.92
CA TYR A 30 9.86 -2.24 -5.03
C TYR A 30 10.81 -1.31 -5.79
N LEU A 31 12.06 -1.73 -5.93
CA LEU A 31 13.01 -1.10 -6.84
C LEU A 31 13.02 -1.88 -8.16
N ILE A 32 12.63 -1.23 -9.25
CA ILE A 32 12.48 -1.79 -10.58
C ILE A 32 13.57 -1.18 -11.45
N ILE A 33 14.58 -1.96 -11.81
CA ILE A 33 15.74 -1.47 -12.53
C ILE A 33 15.51 -1.55 -14.05
N GLY A 34 15.64 -0.40 -14.73
CA GLY A 34 15.71 -0.32 -16.18
C GLY A 34 17.15 -0.15 -16.68
N LYS A 35 17.32 0.14 -17.96
CA LYS A 35 18.65 0.31 -18.56
C LYS A 35 19.27 1.68 -18.29
N LYS A 36 18.45 2.71 -18.10
CA LYS A 36 18.90 4.11 -17.91
C LYS A 36 18.61 4.63 -16.50
N THR A 37 17.47 4.28 -15.97
CA THR A 37 17.00 4.73 -14.68
C THR A 37 16.26 3.59 -13.96
N ALA A 38 16.09 3.70 -12.66
CA ALA A 38 15.27 2.79 -11.89
C ALA A 38 14.02 3.49 -11.35
N LEU A 39 12.98 2.71 -11.07
CA LEU A 39 11.76 3.19 -10.43
C LEU A 39 11.67 2.58 -9.03
N LEU A 40 11.43 3.42 -8.03
CA LEU A 40 11.04 3.01 -6.69
C LEU A 40 9.54 3.18 -6.55
N PHE A 41 8.84 2.07 -6.35
CA PHE A 41 7.40 2.05 -6.04
C PHE A 41 7.21 1.96 -4.53
N ASP A 42 6.70 3.04 -3.96
CA ASP A 42 6.58 3.34 -2.53
C ASP A 42 7.91 3.52 -1.78
N THR A 43 7.85 4.19 -0.64
CA THR A 43 9.03 4.53 0.16
C THR A 43 8.97 4.02 1.61
N GLY A 44 8.03 3.10 1.87
CA GLY A 44 7.86 2.48 3.18
C GLY A 44 7.30 3.41 4.26
N ALA A 45 7.29 2.94 5.48
CA ALA A 45 6.79 3.66 6.65
C ALA A 45 7.74 4.78 7.13
N GLY A 46 8.95 4.87 6.58
CA GLY A 46 9.93 5.88 7.00
C GLY A 46 10.53 5.62 8.38
N ILE A 47 10.46 4.40 8.89
CA ILE A 47 11.12 3.97 10.14
C ILE A 47 12.62 3.74 9.87
N GLY A 48 12.95 3.05 8.80
CA GLY A 48 14.31 2.94 8.28
C GLY A 48 14.73 4.16 7.45
N ASN A 49 15.74 3.98 6.62
CA ASN A 49 16.14 4.94 5.58
C ASN A 49 16.27 4.17 4.27
N ILE A 50 15.23 4.21 3.45
CA ILE A 50 15.17 3.44 2.21
C ILE A 50 16.22 3.92 1.19
N GLN A 51 16.60 5.21 1.23
CA GLN A 51 17.60 5.75 0.30
C GLN A 51 18.99 5.12 0.50
N GLU A 52 19.35 4.72 1.73
CA GLU A 52 20.62 4.01 1.98
C GLU A 52 20.61 2.63 1.34
N VAL A 53 19.49 1.92 1.43
CA VAL A 53 19.31 0.61 0.78
C VAL A 53 19.40 0.73 -0.73
N ILE A 54 18.72 1.73 -1.30
CA ILE A 54 18.71 1.94 -2.75
C ILE A 54 20.12 2.22 -3.28
N LYS A 55 20.92 3.05 -2.58
CA LYS A 55 22.31 3.34 -2.98
C LYS A 55 23.24 2.11 -3.02
N GLU A 56 22.90 1.07 -2.23
CA GLU A 56 23.63 -0.21 -2.29
C GLU A 56 23.23 -1.04 -3.52
N LEU A 57 22.02 -0.83 -4.07
CA LEU A 57 21.45 -1.62 -5.16
C LEU A 57 21.56 -0.94 -6.54
N TRP A 58 21.57 0.39 -6.56
CA TRP A 58 21.53 1.21 -7.77
C TRP A 58 22.21 2.55 -7.55
N ASP A 59 23.10 2.94 -8.46
CA ASP A 59 23.89 4.19 -8.39
C ASP A 59 23.42 5.28 -9.39
N GLY A 60 22.40 4.98 -10.21
CA GLY A 60 21.84 5.89 -11.20
C GLY A 60 20.67 6.73 -10.71
N GLU A 61 19.98 7.35 -11.65
CA GLU A 61 18.78 8.14 -11.40
C GLU A 61 17.62 7.26 -10.92
N ILE A 62 16.80 7.81 -10.01
CA ILE A 62 15.63 7.15 -9.44
C ILE A 62 14.39 7.99 -9.72
N ILE A 63 13.35 7.35 -10.26
CA ILE A 63 11.99 7.88 -10.32
C ILE A 63 11.21 7.24 -9.17
N VAL A 64 10.61 8.05 -8.30
CA VAL A 64 9.76 7.57 -7.21
C VAL A 64 8.30 7.69 -7.61
N VAL A 65 7.52 6.63 -7.37
CA VAL A 65 6.07 6.59 -7.60
C VAL A 65 5.39 6.06 -6.35
N ASN A 66 4.36 6.72 -5.85
CA ASN A 66 3.53 6.14 -4.80
C ASN A 66 2.31 5.43 -5.36
N SER A 67 2.02 4.26 -4.77
CA SER A 67 0.77 3.52 -5.02
C SER A 67 -0.44 4.32 -4.54
N HIS A 68 -0.32 4.95 -3.40
CA HIS A 68 -1.27 5.86 -2.76
C HIS A 68 -0.57 6.58 -1.58
N VAL A 69 -1.29 7.45 -0.87
CA VAL A 69 -0.63 8.32 0.13
C VAL A 69 -0.78 7.88 1.57
N HIS A 70 -1.13 6.64 1.88
CA HIS A 70 -1.11 6.16 3.26
C HIS A 70 0.31 6.22 3.83
N PHE A 71 0.40 6.43 5.14
CA PHE A 71 1.64 6.77 5.84
C PHE A 71 2.77 5.76 5.65
N ASP A 72 2.43 4.48 5.54
CA ASP A 72 3.36 3.37 5.39
C ASP A 72 3.89 3.17 3.95
N HIS A 73 3.39 3.95 2.99
CA HIS A 73 3.86 3.98 1.60
C HIS A 73 4.67 5.23 1.25
N VAL A 74 4.62 6.29 2.09
CA VAL A 74 5.17 7.60 1.76
C VAL A 74 6.23 8.11 2.74
N GLY A 75 6.65 7.27 3.68
CA GLY A 75 7.44 7.65 4.85
C GLY A 75 8.76 8.34 4.53
N ASP A 76 9.46 7.89 3.50
CA ASP A 76 10.75 8.43 3.08
C ASP A 76 10.69 9.29 1.80
N ASN A 77 9.49 9.67 1.34
CA ASN A 77 9.31 10.53 0.16
C ASN A 77 10.18 11.79 0.19
N HIS A 78 10.34 12.40 1.35
CA HIS A 78 11.10 13.62 1.55
C HIS A 78 12.61 13.50 1.26
N LEU A 79 13.13 12.28 1.09
CA LEU A 79 14.52 12.02 0.71
C LEU A 79 14.74 12.14 -0.80
N PHE A 80 13.68 12.27 -1.59
CA PHE A 80 13.72 12.36 -3.04
C PHE A 80 13.29 13.74 -3.51
N LYS A 81 13.80 14.15 -4.65
CA LYS A 81 13.54 15.50 -5.20
C LYS A 81 12.07 15.68 -5.58
N GLU A 82 11.49 14.66 -6.18
CA GLU A 82 10.14 14.64 -6.72
C GLU A 82 9.55 13.22 -6.57
N VAL A 83 8.24 13.14 -6.40
CA VAL A 83 7.52 11.88 -6.26
C VAL A 83 6.28 11.91 -7.16
N LEU A 84 6.17 10.95 -8.06
CA LEU A 84 4.98 10.80 -8.89
C LEU A 84 3.84 10.22 -8.06
N VAL A 85 2.66 10.79 -8.20
CA VAL A 85 1.44 10.41 -7.50
C VAL A 85 0.25 10.60 -8.42
N TYR A 86 -0.81 9.82 -8.25
CA TYR A 86 -2.01 10.06 -9.05
C TYR A 86 -2.55 11.48 -8.86
N ASP A 87 -3.09 12.09 -9.93
CA ASP A 87 -3.67 13.44 -9.88
C ASP A 87 -4.97 13.44 -9.05
N CYS A 88 -4.79 13.44 -7.74
CA CYS A 88 -5.84 13.51 -6.72
C CYS A 88 -5.52 14.68 -5.79
N PRO A 89 -6.34 15.74 -5.76
CA PRO A 89 -6.05 16.93 -4.97
C PRO A 89 -5.81 16.64 -3.49
N GLU A 90 -6.60 15.76 -2.88
CA GLU A 90 -6.49 15.39 -1.47
C GLU A 90 -5.16 14.69 -1.18
N ALA A 91 -4.72 13.79 -2.06
CA ALA A 91 -3.43 13.10 -1.96
C ALA A 91 -2.25 14.07 -2.11
N ILE A 92 -2.33 14.97 -3.10
CA ILE A 92 -1.31 16.00 -3.33
C ILE A 92 -1.19 16.93 -2.11
N ASP A 93 -2.30 17.36 -1.54
CA ASP A 93 -2.32 18.22 -0.35
C ASP A 93 -1.78 17.47 0.87
N ARG A 94 -2.10 16.19 1.04
CA ARG A 94 -1.54 15.33 2.09
C ARG A 94 -0.02 15.26 1.99
N LEU A 95 0.53 14.99 0.82
CA LEU A 95 1.98 14.90 0.63
C LEU A 95 2.70 16.24 0.85
N LYS A 96 2.07 17.36 0.49
CA LYS A 96 2.60 18.71 0.78
C LYS A 96 2.54 19.07 2.26
N LYS A 97 1.61 18.51 3.01
CA LYS A 97 1.45 18.70 4.47
C LYS A 97 2.34 17.73 5.26
N GLY A 98 2.49 16.49 4.78
CA GLY A 98 3.08 15.37 5.51
C GLY A 98 2.14 14.83 6.59
N TYR A 99 2.70 14.06 7.54
CA TYR A 99 1.97 13.52 8.69
C TYR A 99 2.61 14.00 9.98
N SER A 100 1.80 14.53 10.89
CA SER A 100 2.24 14.98 12.20
C SER A 100 2.56 13.80 13.13
N GLN A 101 3.29 14.09 14.20
CA GLN A 101 3.55 13.11 15.25
C GLN A 101 2.26 12.62 15.93
N ALA A 102 1.27 13.49 16.10
CA ALA A 102 -0.01 13.14 16.71
C ALA A 102 -0.78 12.11 15.85
N GLU A 103 -0.84 12.34 14.53
CA GLU A 103 -1.45 11.43 13.57
C GLU A 103 -0.77 10.06 13.55
N LEU A 104 0.56 10.00 13.71
CA LEU A 104 1.32 8.75 13.62
C LEU A 104 1.59 8.07 14.97
N ALA A 105 1.22 8.69 16.09
CA ALA A 105 1.42 8.09 17.42
C ALA A 105 0.76 6.71 17.59
N PRO A 106 -0.44 6.45 17.05
CA PRO A 106 -1.05 5.12 17.08
C PRO A 106 -0.24 4.04 16.36
N HIS A 107 0.53 4.42 15.34
CA HIS A 107 1.33 3.53 14.49
C HIS A 107 2.78 3.35 14.98
N ASN A 108 3.14 3.91 16.12
CA ASN A 108 4.48 3.84 16.71
C ASN A 108 4.42 3.31 18.15
N LYS A 109 3.68 2.23 18.37
CA LYS A 109 3.50 1.56 19.67
C LYS A 109 4.28 0.24 19.68
N SER A 110 4.71 -0.20 20.87
CA SER A 110 5.55 -1.40 21.03
C SER A 110 4.88 -2.70 20.58
N ASP A 111 3.57 -2.79 20.65
CA ASP A 111 2.76 -3.94 20.23
C ASP A 111 2.63 -4.08 18.70
N LEU A 112 3.05 -3.05 17.96
CA LEU A 112 3.10 -3.06 16.50
C LEU A 112 4.45 -3.52 15.93
N PHE A 113 5.44 -3.75 16.79
CA PHE A 113 6.77 -4.18 16.40
C PHE A 113 7.04 -5.59 16.87
N GLU A 114 7.84 -6.34 16.13
CA GLU A 114 8.40 -7.58 16.65
C GLU A 114 9.24 -7.35 17.93
N ALA A 115 9.26 -8.36 18.79
CA ALA A 115 9.92 -8.28 20.10
C ALA A 115 11.39 -7.81 20.00
N GLY A 116 11.71 -6.72 20.68
CA GLY A 116 13.04 -6.12 20.72
C GLY A 116 13.36 -5.19 19.55
N TYR A 117 12.46 -4.99 18.60
CA TYR A 117 12.66 -4.05 17.48
C TYR A 117 12.14 -2.65 17.79
N PHE A 118 11.13 -2.51 18.62
CA PHE A 118 10.62 -1.20 19.05
C PHE A 118 11.73 -0.34 19.69
N GLU A 119 12.47 -0.88 20.65
CA GLU A 119 13.52 -0.15 21.36
C GLU A 119 14.67 0.29 20.46
N LYS A 120 14.88 -0.42 19.35
CA LYS A 120 15.94 -0.15 18.38
C LYS A 120 15.54 0.86 17.31
N PHE A 121 14.31 0.78 16.80
CA PHE A 121 13.90 1.47 15.59
C PHE A 121 12.78 2.47 15.78
N ALA A 122 11.95 2.38 16.84
CA ALA A 122 10.90 3.36 17.07
C ALA A 122 11.45 4.79 17.19
N LYS A 123 10.82 5.68 16.45
CA LYS A 123 11.23 7.09 16.42
C LYS A 123 10.53 7.88 17.53
N LYS A 124 11.27 8.58 18.39
CA LYS A 124 10.71 9.44 19.46
C LYS A 124 9.73 10.49 18.91
N ASN A 125 10.02 11.03 17.73
CA ASN A 125 9.23 12.05 17.05
C ASN A 125 8.87 11.51 15.67
N TYR A 126 8.09 10.42 15.64
CA TYR A 126 7.67 9.83 14.36
C TYR A 126 6.70 10.75 13.63
N HIS A 127 7.12 11.24 12.50
CA HIS A 127 6.36 12.11 11.60
C HIS A 127 6.88 11.92 10.18
N ILE A 128 6.05 12.20 9.19
CA ILE A 128 6.45 12.17 7.78
C ILE A 128 6.52 13.60 7.27
N LYS A 129 7.68 13.97 6.76
CA LYS A 129 7.93 15.32 6.27
C LYS A 129 7.23 15.56 4.94
N PRO A 130 6.85 16.82 4.64
CA PRO A 130 6.39 17.21 3.33
C PRO A 130 7.37 16.82 2.22
N CYS A 131 6.83 16.49 1.04
CA CYS A 131 7.61 16.24 -0.17
C CYS A 131 7.07 17.06 -1.36
N ASN A 132 7.66 16.88 -2.54
CA ASN A 132 7.25 17.54 -3.77
C ASN A 132 6.50 16.55 -4.69
N PRO A 133 5.16 16.44 -4.61
CA PRO A 133 4.38 15.55 -5.45
C PRO A 133 4.24 16.10 -6.87
N LEU A 134 4.42 15.24 -7.86
CA LEU A 134 4.16 15.50 -9.27
C LEU A 134 2.98 14.63 -9.72
N PRO A 135 1.86 15.23 -10.18
CA PRO A 135 0.69 14.48 -10.59
C PRO A 135 0.92 13.70 -11.89
N VAL A 136 0.36 12.49 -11.94
CA VAL A 136 0.28 11.66 -13.16
C VAL A 136 -1.13 11.13 -13.36
N ASP A 137 -1.49 10.89 -14.63
CA ASP A 137 -2.80 10.39 -15.03
C ASP A 137 -2.83 8.87 -15.22
N ASP A 138 -4.05 8.30 -15.32
CA ASP A 138 -4.26 6.91 -15.77
C ASP A 138 -3.68 6.72 -17.18
N GLY A 139 -2.94 5.65 -17.37
CA GLY A 139 -2.28 5.35 -18.64
C GLY A 139 -0.93 6.02 -18.85
N HIS A 140 -0.44 6.84 -17.91
CA HIS A 140 0.91 7.42 -17.99
C HIS A 140 1.97 6.34 -18.14
N ILE A 141 2.92 6.52 -19.06
CA ILE A 141 4.04 5.59 -19.30
C ILE A 141 5.34 6.20 -18.77
N ILE A 142 6.01 5.45 -17.94
CA ILE A 142 7.34 5.79 -17.40
C ILE A 142 8.37 4.91 -18.13
N ASP A 143 9.26 5.54 -18.93
CA ASP A 143 10.33 4.85 -19.64
C ASP A 143 11.60 4.79 -18.78
N LEU A 144 12.00 3.57 -18.41
CA LEU A 144 13.23 3.31 -17.66
C LEU A 144 14.44 2.98 -18.57
N GLY A 145 14.27 3.14 -19.88
CA GLY A 145 15.21 2.71 -20.93
C GLY A 145 15.07 1.22 -21.25
N GLU A 146 14.45 0.93 -22.39
CA GLU A 146 14.10 -0.43 -22.85
C GLU A 146 13.13 -1.18 -21.88
N ARG A 147 12.49 -0.48 -20.95
CA ARG A 147 11.50 -0.99 -20.00
C ARG A 147 10.45 0.07 -19.73
N GLU A 148 9.20 -0.24 -20.00
CA GLU A 148 8.07 0.68 -19.87
C GLU A 148 7.15 0.25 -18.72
N ILE A 149 6.89 1.18 -17.82
CA ILE A 149 5.98 1.00 -16.69
C ILE A 149 4.73 1.84 -16.91
N LYS A 150 3.58 1.19 -16.95
CA LYS A 150 2.29 1.86 -17.13
C LYS A 150 1.58 2.07 -15.80
N VAL A 151 1.17 3.29 -15.54
CA VAL A 151 0.28 3.66 -14.43
C VAL A 151 -1.14 3.25 -14.78
N ILE A 152 -1.83 2.59 -13.86
CA ILE A 152 -3.23 2.18 -13.99
C ILE A 152 -3.98 2.64 -12.74
N TYR A 153 -4.98 3.51 -12.92
CA TYR A 153 -5.80 4.01 -11.83
C TYR A 153 -6.76 2.95 -11.30
N THR A 154 -6.72 2.70 -9.99
CA THR A 154 -7.45 1.64 -9.29
C THR A 154 -8.00 2.15 -7.94
N PRO A 155 -8.88 3.17 -7.95
CA PRO A 155 -9.44 3.72 -6.72
C PRO A 155 -10.31 2.71 -5.98
N GLY A 156 -10.52 2.94 -4.69
CA GLY A 156 -11.43 2.12 -3.87
C GLY A 156 -10.90 1.82 -2.50
N HIS A 157 -9.66 1.35 -2.36
CA HIS A 157 -8.94 1.32 -1.08
C HIS A 157 -8.74 2.76 -0.58
N SER A 158 -8.18 3.61 -1.42
CA SER A 158 -8.14 5.06 -1.29
C SER A 158 -8.52 5.71 -2.64
N PRO A 159 -8.87 7.01 -2.66
CA PRO A 159 -9.27 7.69 -3.90
C PRO A 159 -8.14 7.87 -4.91
N ASP A 160 -6.89 7.84 -4.47
CA ASP A 160 -5.68 8.05 -5.26
C ASP A 160 -4.95 6.76 -5.64
N SER A 161 -5.48 5.60 -5.27
CA SER A 161 -4.80 4.31 -5.50
C SER A 161 -4.52 4.03 -6.98
N ILE A 162 -3.28 3.63 -7.26
CA ILE A 162 -2.82 3.15 -8.56
C ILE A 162 -2.07 1.83 -8.44
N VAL A 163 -2.02 1.11 -9.54
CA VAL A 163 -1.11 -0.03 -9.72
C VAL A 163 -0.16 0.26 -10.88
N LEU A 164 0.99 -0.38 -10.88
CA LEU A 164 1.98 -0.26 -11.97
C LEU A 164 2.09 -1.58 -12.74
N LEU A 165 1.96 -1.50 -14.06
CA LEU A 165 2.18 -2.63 -14.96
C LEU A 165 3.54 -2.47 -15.65
N ASP A 166 4.46 -3.36 -15.38
CA ASP A 166 5.64 -3.55 -16.22
C ASP A 166 5.23 -4.28 -17.50
N ILE A 167 5.22 -3.52 -18.59
CA ILE A 167 4.74 -4.02 -19.89
C ILE A 167 5.65 -5.12 -20.43
N ASN A 168 6.96 -5.02 -20.16
CA ASN A 168 7.96 -5.92 -20.69
C ASN A 168 7.97 -7.27 -19.95
N SER A 169 7.95 -7.26 -18.61
CA SER A 169 8.01 -8.47 -17.79
C SER A 169 6.64 -9.07 -17.47
N LYS A 170 5.54 -8.35 -17.76
CA LYS A 170 4.17 -8.73 -17.38
C LYS A 170 4.02 -8.88 -15.86
N ALA A 171 4.71 -8.06 -15.10
CA ALA A 171 4.61 -7.95 -13.66
C ALA A 171 3.67 -6.79 -13.27
N LEU A 172 2.75 -7.05 -12.34
CA LEU A 172 1.82 -6.04 -11.82
C LEU A 172 2.16 -5.73 -10.36
N PHE A 173 2.45 -4.48 -10.05
CA PHE A 173 2.68 -3.99 -8.68
C PHE A 173 1.39 -3.35 -8.18
N THR A 174 0.80 -3.92 -7.13
CA THR A 174 -0.59 -3.62 -6.76
C THR A 174 -0.74 -2.65 -5.61
N GLY A 175 0.34 -2.31 -4.87
CA GLY A 175 0.18 -1.55 -3.63
C GLY A 175 -0.92 -2.20 -2.79
N ASP A 176 -1.86 -1.37 -2.32
CA ASP A 176 -2.98 -1.82 -1.49
C ASP A 176 -4.28 -2.09 -2.28
N THR A 177 -4.23 -1.97 -3.60
CA THR A 177 -5.35 -2.44 -4.42
C THR A 177 -5.58 -3.94 -4.23
N TYR A 178 -4.50 -4.74 -4.07
CA TYR A 178 -4.58 -6.13 -3.61
C TYR A 178 -3.30 -6.56 -2.92
N TYR A 179 -3.42 -7.21 -1.77
CA TYR A 179 -2.35 -7.93 -1.07
C TYR A 179 -2.93 -9.13 -0.30
N PRO A 180 -2.13 -10.16 0.02
CA PRO A 180 -2.54 -11.25 0.91
C PRO A 180 -2.76 -10.70 2.32
N GLY A 181 -3.96 -10.84 2.85
CA GLY A 181 -4.29 -10.29 4.16
C GLY A 181 -5.72 -9.77 4.22
N HIS A 182 -5.94 -8.71 4.97
CA HIS A 182 -7.22 -8.05 5.07
C HIS A 182 -7.27 -6.83 4.12
N LEU A 183 -8.13 -6.87 3.13
CA LEU A 183 -8.37 -5.71 2.26
C LEU A 183 -9.25 -4.70 3.01
N TYR A 184 -8.70 -3.53 3.27
CA TYR A 184 -9.42 -2.47 3.98
C TYR A 184 -10.28 -1.66 3.01
N ALA A 185 -11.59 -1.68 3.22
CA ALA A 185 -12.60 -1.01 2.40
C ALA A 185 -13.56 -0.17 3.24
N HIS A 186 -13.08 0.45 4.32
CA HIS A 186 -13.91 1.14 5.30
C HIS A 186 -13.43 2.52 5.68
N TYR A 187 -12.28 2.95 5.17
CA TYR A 187 -11.68 4.23 5.53
C TYR A 187 -12.58 5.40 5.20
N GLU A 188 -12.60 6.39 6.09
CA GLU A 188 -13.27 7.68 5.93
C GLU A 188 -12.42 8.79 6.57
N GLY A 189 -12.49 9.99 5.98
CA GLY A 189 -11.85 11.20 6.52
C GLY A 189 -10.50 11.53 5.90
N GLU A 190 -9.89 12.58 6.41
CA GLU A 190 -8.69 13.18 5.80
C GLU A 190 -7.41 12.34 5.96
N PHE A 191 -7.36 11.47 6.97
CA PHE A 191 -6.14 10.71 7.27
C PHE A 191 -5.90 9.59 6.24
N TYR A 192 -6.92 8.78 5.95
CA TYR A 192 -6.83 7.66 5.02
C TYR A 192 -7.55 7.88 3.68
N GLY A 193 -8.23 9.02 3.51
CA GLY A 193 -9.17 9.21 2.41
C GLY A 193 -10.46 8.40 2.60
N ASN A 194 -11.22 8.24 1.54
CA ASN A 194 -12.49 7.54 1.59
C ASN A 194 -12.47 6.28 0.74
N SER A 195 -12.62 5.11 1.37
CA SER A 195 -12.81 3.85 0.67
C SER A 195 -14.22 3.76 0.08
N GLN A 196 -14.32 3.19 -1.12
CA GLN A 196 -15.60 3.02 -1.82
C GLN A 196 -15.71 1.62 -2.39
N ILE A 197 -16.51 0.76 -1.73
CA ILE A 197 -16.58 -0.69 -2.05
C ILE A 197 -16.96 -0.95 -3.51
N ASP A 198 -17.95 -0.22 -4.05
CA ASP A 198 -18.40 -0.41 -5.44
C ASP A 198 -17.30 -0.02 -6.44
N ILE A 199 -16.59 1.08 -6.17
CA ILE A 199 -15.45 1.53 -6.97
C ILE A 199 -14.28 0.56 -6.82
N TYR A 200 -14.02 0.07 -5.60
CA TYR A 200 -12.97 -0.91 -5.34
C TYR A 200 -13.23 -2.23 -6.09
N ALA A 201 -14.50 -2.69 -6.13
CA ALA A 201 -14.89 -3.85 -6.93
C ALA A 201 -14.58 -3.65 -8.42
N ASN A 202 -14.89 -2.47 -8.98
CA ASN A 202 -14.58 -2.14 -10.38
C ASN A 202 -13.07 -2.16 -10.65
N SER A 203 -12.26 -1.62 -9.70
CA SER A 203 -10.80 -1.60 -9.80
C SER A 203 -10.20 -3.01 -9.77
N LEU A 204 -10.68 -3.86 -8.85
CA LEU A 204 -10.26 -5.26 -8.79
C LEU A 204 -10.68 -6.04 -10.04
N GLU A 205 -11.88 -5.80 -10.59
CA GLU A 205 -12.32 -6.41 -11.85
C GLU A 205 -11.45 -5.96 -13.04
N LYS A 206 -11.05 -4.67 -13.08
CA LYS A 206 -10.14 -4.12 -14.10
C LYS A 206 -8.81 -4.89 -14.12
N ILE A 207 -8.15 -5.07 -12.97
CA ILE A 207 -6.88 -5.79 -12.91
C ILE A 207 -7.06 -7.32 -13.03
N ALA A 208 -8.17 -7.89 -12.56
CA ALA A 208 -8.48 -9.31 -12.73
C ALA A 208 -8.67 -9.69 -14.21
N GLY A 209 -9.17 -8.76 -15.03
CA GLY A 209 -9.26 -8.93 -16.49
C GLY A 209 -7.91 -9.13 -17.18
N MET A 210 -6.82 -8.71 -16.54
CA MET A 210 -5.44 -8.84 -17.04
C MET A 210 -4.75 -10.12 -16.54
N ALA A 211 -5.33 -10.85 -15.58
CA ALA A 211 -4.67 -11.91 -14.83
C ALA A 211 -4.09 -13.04 -15.69
N ASP A 212 -4.70 -13.36 -16.82
CA ASP A 212 -4.23 -14.42 -17.71
C ASP A 212 -3.01 -14.01 -18.56
N GLU A 213 -2.74 -12.70 -18.67
CA GLU A 213 -1.60 -12.15 -19.39
C GLU A 213 -0.41 -11.83 -18.46
N LEU A 214 -0.65 -11.79 -17.15
CA LEU A 214 0.37 -11.49 -16.15
C LEU A 214 1.20 -12.73 -15.82
N ILE A 215 2.49 -12.51 -15.54
CA ILE A 215 3.41 -13.54 -15.04
C ILE A 215 3.47 -13.51 -13.51
N SER A 216 3.46 -12.33 -12.91
CA SER A 216 3.55 -12.17 -11.46
C SER A 216 2.77 -10.94 -10.98
N VAL A 217 2.38 -10.99 -9.70
CA VAL A 217 1.81 -9.86 -8.98
C VAL A 217 2.68 -9.56 -7.76
N HIS A 218 2.94 -8.29 -7.51
CA HIS A 218 3.81 -7.77 -6.47
C HIS A 218 3.01 -6.83 -5.54
N PRO A 219 2.49 -7.35 -4.42
CA PRO A 219 1.66 -6.58 -3.48
C PRO A 219 2.46 -5.61 -2.62
N GLY A 220 1.76 -4.63 -2.02
CA GLY A 220 2.36 -3.68 -1.06
C GLY A 220 2.65 -4.28 0.32
N HIS A 221 2.12 -5.46 0.68
CA HIS A 221 2.25 -6.07 2.00
C HIS A 221 2.42 -7.59 1.96
N ASN A 222 3.03 -8.13 3.03
CA ASN A 222 3.13 -9.54 3.42
C ASN A 222 3.97 -10.40 2.46
N GLU A 223 3.57 -10.60 1.23
CA GLU A 223 4.26 -11.48 0.28
C GLU A 223 4.79 -10.70 -0.93
N PRO A 224 6.10 -10.78 -1.26
CA PRO A 224 6.69 -9.96 -2.32
C PRO A 224 6.31 -10.42 -3.74
N VAL A 225 5.76 -11.63 -3.88
CA VAL A 225 5.30 -12.14 -5.17
C VAL A 225 4.21 -13.18 -4.98
N ILE A 226 3.13 -13.06 -5.75
CA ILE A 226 1.99 -13.97 -5.72
C ILE A 226 1.52 -14.33 -7.14
N SER A 227 0.67 -15.37 -7.23
CA SER A 227 0.05 -15.77 -8.49
C SER A 227 -1.01 -14.78 -8.96
N PRO A 228 -1.01 -14.37 -10.25
CA PRO A 228 -2.05 -13.47 -10.79
C PRO A 228 -3.49 -13.98 -10.68
N HIS A 229 -3.70 -15.28 -10.63
CA HIS A 229 -5.05 -15.86 -10.57
C HIS A 229 -5.84 -15.47 -9.30
N ILE A 230 -5.15 -15.04 -8.24
CA ILE A 230 -5.80 -14.58 -7.02
C ILE A 230 -6.64 -13.31 -7.26
N LEU A 231 -6.27 -12.48 -8.23
CA LEU A 231 -6.99 -11.25 -8.56
C LEU A 231 -8.44 -11.54 -8.98
N LYS A 232 -8.68 -12.67 -9.69
CA LYS A 232 -10.04 -13.08 -10.06
C LYS A 232 -10.90 -13.43 -8.83
N LYS A 233 -10.29 -14.05 -7.82
CA LYS A 233 -10.99 -14.34 -6.55
C LYS A 233 -11.29 -13.05 -5.79
N ALA A 234 -10.30 -12.15 -5.70
CA ALA A 234 -10.44 -10.87 -5.02
C ALA A 234 -11.55 -10.02 -5.66
N ALA A 235 -11.57 -9.91 -6.98
CA ALA A 235 -12.60 -9.18 -7.71
C ALA A 235 -13.99 -9.75 -7.45
N LYS A 236 -14.13 -11.09 -7.53
CA LYS A 236 -15.41 -11.77 -7.22
C LYS A 236 -15.87 -11.48 -5.79
N ALA A 237 -14.96 -11.63 -4.81
CA ALA A 237 -15.30 -11.42 -3.40
C ALA A 237 -15.74 -9.96 -3.13
N MET A 238 -14.98 -8.98 -3.63
CA MET A 238 -15.34 -7.56 -3.46
C MET A 238 -16.65 -7.22 -4.15
N ARG A 239 -16.94 -7.80 -5.34
CA ARG A 239 -18.21 -7.61 -6.05
C ARG A 239 -19.39 -8.24 -5.28
N GLN A 240 -19.22 -9.40 -4.68
CA GLN A 240 -20.24 -10.00 -3.82
C GLN A 240 -20.54 -9.10 -2.61
N LEU A 241 -19.50 -8.54 -1.98
CA LEU A 241 -19.66 -7.58 -0.90
C LEU A 241 -20.38 -6.31 -1.39
N ALA A 242 -19.97 -5.75 -2.53
CA ALA A 242 -20.60 -4.57 -3.13
C ALA A 242 -22.11 -4.77 -3.39
N ASN A 243 -22.50 -5.93 -3.91
CA ASN A 243 -23.90 -6.27 -4.18
C ASN A 243 -24.68 -6.71 -2.92
N CYS A 244 -24.06 -6.80 -1.74
CA CYS A 244 -24.64 -7.43 -0.56
C CYS A 244 -25.07 -8.90 -0.75
N ASP A 245 -24.40 -9.62 -1.66
CA ASP A 245 -24.67 -11.05 -1.95
C ASP A 245 -23.83 -11.97 -1.05
N ILE A 246 -23.79 -11.66 0.23
CA ILE A 246 -23.04 -12.37 1.25
C ILE A 246 -23.95 -12.71 2.42
N SER A 247 -23.73 -13.86 3.04
CA SER A 247 -24.19 -14.15 4.40
C SER A 247 -23.39 -13.31 5.40
N ASP A 248 -23.94 -13.09 6.59
CA ASP A 248 -23.39 -12.23 7.62
C ASP A 248 -21.87 -12.32 7.78
N GLY A 249 -21.21 -11.17 7.86
CA GLY A 249 -19.80 -11.08 8.26
C GLY A 249 -19.64 -11.30 9.75
N GLU A 250 -18.44 -11.66 10.18
CA GLU A 250 -18.08 -11.70 11.60
C GLU A 250 -17.77 -10.29 12.10
N HIS A 251 -18.38 -9.91 13.22
CA HIS A 251 -18.11 -8.61 13.85
C HIS A 251 -16.64 -8.55 14.30
N LEU A 252 -15.99 -7.43 14.01
CA LEU A 252 -14.54 -7.26 14.24
C LEU A 252 -14.16 -7.29 15.73
N PHE A 253 -15.13 -7.05 16.62
CA PHE A 253 -14.94 -6.96 18.07
C PHE A 253 -15.10 -8.33 18.74
N GLY A 254 -14.07 -9.16 18.70
CA GLY A 254 -14.07 -10.41 19.46
C GLY A 254 -12.68 -11.01 19.64
N ASP A 255 -11.86 -11.11 18.63
CA ASP A 255 -10.58 -11.82 18.69
C ASP A 255 -9.48 -11.34 17.74
N LEU A 256 -9.72 -10.30 16.96
CA LEU A 256 -8.67 -9.76 16.11
C LEU A 256 -8.04 -8.56 16.83
N SER A 257 -6.87 -8.79 17.43
CA SER A 257 -5.92 -7.74 17.69
C SER A 257 -5.49 -7.14 16.33
N ILE A 258 -6.37 -6.33 15.74
CA ILE A 258 -5.95 -5.42 14.67
C ILE A 258 -5.18 -4.34 15.40
N ALA A 259 -3.92 -4.63 15.65
CA ALA A 259 -3.01 -3.82 16.45
C ALA A 259 -2.83 -2.39 15.89
N SER A 260 -3.31 -2.14 14.69
CA SER A 260 -3.23 -0.84 14.01
C SER A 260 -4.51 -0.01 14.05
N LEU A 261 -5.66 -0.58 14.47
CA LEU A 261 -6.86 0.21 14.66
C LEU A 261 -6.90 0.69 16.12
N PRO A 262 -7.09 2.01 16.40
CA PRO A 262 -7.40 2.48 17.75
C PRO A 262 -8.64 1.75 18.25
N ASN A 263 -8.81 1.59 19.57
CA ASN A 263 -10.00 0.94 20.14
C ASN A 263 -11.28 1.66 19.69
N SER A 264 -12.38 0.90 19.55
CA SER A 264 -13.67 1.48 19.14
C SER A 264 -14.05 2.65 20.03
N GLY A 265 -14.36 3.80 19.40
CA GLY A 265 -14.68 5.05 20.08
C GLY A 265 -13.48 5.94 20.43
N GLU A 266 -12.22 5.54 20.13
CA GLU A 266 -11.09 6.45 20.20
C GLU A 266 -11.00 7.28 18.90
N GLU A 267 -11.05 8.61 19.03
CA GLU A 267 -10.69 9.51 17.95
C GLU A 267 -9.17 9.50 17.78
N VAL A 268 -8.71 9.04 16.64
CA VAL A 268 -7.39 9.41 16.11
C VAL A 268 -7.62 10.63 15.24
N GLU A 269 -6.82 11.68 15.40
CA GLU A 269 -7.02 12.99 14.78
C GLU A 269 -7.54 12.88 13.33
N GLY A 270 -8.86 13.09 13.15
CA GLY A 270 -9.56 12.98 11.87
C GLY A 270 -10.11 11.59 11.48
N TYR A 271 -9.92 10.55 12.29
CA TYR A 271 -10.46 9.21 12.00
C TYR A 271 -11.14 8.60 13.23
N VAL A 272 -12.41 8.25 13.07
CA VAL A 272 -13.20 7.51 14.08
C VAL A 272 -13.38 6.09 13.60
N ILE A 273 -13.04 5.09 14.42
CA ILE A 273 -13.35 3.70 14.10
C ILE A 273 -14.86 3.51 14.18
N PRO A 274 -15.49 3.11 13.07
CA PRO A 274 -16.91 2.81 13.08
C PRO A 274 -17.24 1.61 13.97
N ASP A 275 -18.32 1.71 14.76
CA ASP A 275 -18.82 0.60 15.58
C ASP A 275 -19.40 -0.56 14.73
N ASP A 276 -19.54 -0.36 13.42
CA ASP A 276 -20.17 -1.27 12.47
C ASP A 276 -19.16 -1.94 11.51
N LEU A 277 -17.89 -2.12 11.93
CA LEU A 277 -16.88 -2.82 11.14
C LEU A 277 -17.04 -4.34 11.23
N PHE A 278 -16.94 -4.99 10.08
CA PHE A 278 -17.01 -6.43 9.91
C PHE A 278 -15.86 -6.97 9.06
N VAL A 279 -15.39 -8.17 9.41
CA VAL A 279 -14.53 -8.97 8.54
C VAL A 279 -15.41 -9.90 7.72
N TYR A 280 -15.37 -9.75 6.43
CA TYR A 280 -16.02 -10.64 5.48
C TYR A 280 -14.97 -11.61 4.91
N ASN A 281 -15.19 -12.91 5.05
CA ASN A 281 -14.35 -13.93 4.44
C ASN A 281 -15.10 -14.60 3.30
N ILE A 282 -14.77 -14.21 2.08
CA ILE A 282 -15.46 -14.66 0.87
C ILE A 282 -14.47 -15.46 0.00
N ASP A 283 -14.66 -16.77 -0.12
CA ASP A 283 -13.78 -17.68 -0.86
C ASP A 283 -12.29 -17.56 -0.42
N GLY A 284 -12.03 -17.24 0.86
CA GLY A 284 -10.68 -17.05 1.41
C GLY A 284 -10.09 -15.66 1.21
N VAL A 285 -10.83 -14.73 0.61
CA VAL A 285 -10.48 -13.30 0.57
C VAL A 285 -11.10 -12.61 1.77
N ARG A 286 -10.29 -11.96 2.58
CA ARG A 286 -10.73 -11.25 3.78
C ARG A 286 -10.85 -9.76 3.49
N ILE A 287 -12.00 -9.18 3.77
CA ILE A 287 -12.31 -7.77 3.52
C ILE A 287 -12.82 -7.15 4.81
N ILE A 288 -12.25 -6.04 5.23
CA ILE A 288 -12.75 -5.24 6.35
C ILE A 288 -13.59 -4.11 5.77
N ALA A 289 -14.87 -4.10 6.10
CA ALA A 289 -15.80 -3.09 5.62
C ALA A 289 -16.88 -2.81 6.67
N ARG A 290 -17.60 -1.71 6.50
CA ARG A 290 -18.82 -1.45 7.28
C ARG A 290 -19.88 -2.50 6.99
N ARG A 291 -20.77 -2.73 7.96
CA ARG A 291 -21.91 -3.65 7.80
C ARG A 291 -22.70 -3.31 6.55
N ARG A 292 -22.85 -4.30 5.66
CA ARG A 292 -23.69 -4.19 4.46
C ARG A 292 -25.00 -4.92 4.72
N HIS A 293 -26.09 -4.24 4.45
CA HIS A 293 -27.43 -4.79 4.52
C HIS A 293 -28.02 -4.89 3.11
N LYS A 294 -28.80 -5.96 2.87
CA LYS A 294 -29.61 -6.10 1.66
C LYS A 294 -30.69 -5.04 1.58
#